data_6e7aa4c65e9cc730ab61075a82a08594
#
_entry.id   6e7aa4c65e9cc730ab61075a82a08594
#
_cell.length_a   1.000
_cell.length_b   1.000
_cell.length_c   1.000
_cell.angle_alpha   90.00
_cell.angle_beta   90.00
_cell.angle_gamma   90.00
#
_symmetry.space_group_name_H-M   'P 1'
#
loop_
_entity.id
_entity.type
_entity.pdbx_description
1 polymer ?
#
loop_
_entity_poly.entity_id
_entity_poly.type
_entity_poly.pdbx_seq_one_letter_code
_entity_poly.pdbx_strand_id
1 'polypeptide(L)'
;MTLKNYEVGESKKLNQFCVERGLSPDSKRKYKVCLKRYVKFFDMTLEELLEEADIEEETIARESKRKIRERLIDFRVYLKQNYASNTSLTTLSSVSTFYKHFGITVPELPPIVFDKSPNDDIEFSDLPTIDHIKQAIENVNTHKHKALFLFIACSGSARREAINFTFGQFLDGIKEYCPEVETPEDIIKALDGKCEDEKPIIPCFKMEREKTQYSYYTIITPECTQFMINYLKSNGLGLKPEDSFFQLNANGVTSAFRSINNKMNWGKKGTIDFFSPHRLRKFNASVIEDTDLANYIQGRKPSKIKEAYFKKDKLRVREEYIKHMYKFAIYSRYDVMINSEAYNQLLKEKEELEKKLAQMQEDNDSLAGQIKGIQSQIKDITRANNIARIQEYIADNEVVKEENLSDMIYKLYNSDEDNGLVTMIDNEYIESLITRAHNSKSSPFGKGGFAPRDVKENDEDYKKLKGKTNYIKDKYIKTFGYLLSDSQNKLLEDELYMYMDKLWFNEIYEPDRKFIMNLVKKIAIEGRV
;
A
#
# COMPACT_ATOMS: atom_id res chain seq x y z
N MET A 1 46.42 14.47 14.04
CA MET A 1 46.46 13.07 13.59
C MET A 1 45.97 13.06 12.15
N THR A 2 46.80 12.68 11.19
CA THR A 2 46.36 12.69 9.79
C THR A 2 45.33 11.60 9.60
N LEU A 3 44.20 11.89 8.91
CA LEU A 3 43.10 10.95 8.63
C LEU A 3 43.52 9.61 7.99
N LYS A 4 44.74 9.52 7.43
CA LYS A 4 45.27 8.28 6.89
C LYS A 4 45.34 7.13 7.91
N ASN A 5 45.39 7.43 9.22
CA ASN A 5 45.44 6.44 10.30
C ASN A 5 44.27 6.53 11.29
N TYR A 6 43.21 7.32 11.00
CA TYR A 6 42.06 7.47 11.88
C TYR A 6 41.00 6.43 11.56
N GLU A 7 40.80 5.50 12.47
CA GLU A 7 39.67 4.57 12.42
C GLU A 7 38.54 5.05 13.33
N VAL A 8 37.41 5.44 12.74
CA VAL A 8 36.20 5.87 13.47
C VAL A 8 35.78 4.86 14.56
N GLY A 9 36.07 3.57 14.34
CA GLY A 9 35.78 2.52 15.34
C GLY A 9 36.64 2.60 16.61
N GLU A 10 37.76 3.30 16.58
CA GLU A 10 38.67 3.48 17.70
C GLU A 10 38.50 4.84 18.38
N SER A 11 37.62 5.71 17.85
CA SER A 11 37.30 7.01 18.44
C SER A 11 36.82 6.85 19.89
N LYS A 12 37.48 7.61 20.80
CA LYS A 12 37.07 7.67 22.21
C LYS A 12 35.63 8.19 22.35
N LYS A 13 35.28 9.21 21.55
CA LYS A 13 33.95 9.82 21.57
C LYS A 13 32.88 8.86 21.06
N LEU A 14 33.14 8.09 20.00
CA LEU A 14 32.19 7.05 19.56
C LEU A 14 32.02 5.95 20.61
N ASN A 15 33.10 5.51 21.24
CA ASN A 15 33.03 4.49 22.29
C ASN A 15 32.25 5.01 23.51
N GLN A 16 32.53 6.22 23.95
CA GLN A 16 31.77 6.90 25.01
C GLN A 16 30.28 6.95 24.68
N PHE A 17 29.90 7.48 23.51
CA PHE A 17 28.54 7.55 23.01
C PHE A 17 27.84 6.16 23.03
N CYS A 18 28.55 5.12 22.59
CA CYS A 18 27.98 3.77 22.56
C CYS A 18 27.73 3.20 23.95
N VAL A 19 28.63 3.46 24.90
CA VAL A 19 28.54 2.98 26.30
C VAL A 19 27.42 3.72 27.02
N GLU A 20 27.44 5.04 27.01
CA GLU A 20 26.46 5.87 27.72
C GLU A 20 25.02 5.64 27.25
N ARG A 21 24.82 5.29 25.98
CA ARG A 21 23.51 4.94 25.43
C ARG A 21 23.15 3.47 25.51
N GLY A 22 23.99 2.60 26.05
CA GLY A 22 23.73 1.16 26.12
C GLY A 22 23.45 0.52 24.77
N LEU A 23 24.17 0.95 23.69
CA LEU A 23 23.83 0.53 22.33
C LEU A 23 24.17 -0.95 22.09
N SER A 24 23.25 -1.65 21.42
CA SER A 24 23.48 -3.01 20.94
C SER A 24 24.62 -3.07 19.91
N PRO A 25 25.28 -4.23 19.71
CA PRO A 25 26.35 -4.39 18.72
C PRO A 25 25.97 -3.94 17.31
N ASP A 26 24.73 -4.21 16.88
CA ASP A 26 24.24 -3.78 15.56
C ASP A 26 24.04 -2.27 15.47
N SER A 27 23.53 -1.65 16.55
CA SER A 27 23.42 -0.20 16.63
C SER A 27 24.78 0.47 16.58
N LYS A 28 25.76 -0.06 17.33
CA LYS A 28 27.17 0.41 17.27
C LYS A 28 27.73 0.34 15.86
N ARG A 29 27.52 -0.79 15.16
CA ARG A 29 27.96 -0.96 13.76
C ARG A 29 27.31 0.06 12.84
N LYS A 30 26.01 0.30 13.01
CA LYS A 30 25.26 1.30 12.23
C LYS A 30 25.83 2.69 12.43
N TYR A 31 26.00 3.13 13.69
CA TYR A 31 26.57 4.45 13.99
C TYR A 31 27.99 4.58 13.44
N LYS A 32 28.86 3.55 13.62
CA LYS A 32 30.21 3.50 13.04
C LYS A 32 30.18 3.78 11.53
N VAL A 33 29.29 3.11 10.79
CA VAL A 33 29.17 3.29 9.32
C VAL A 33 28.69 4.69 8.96
N CYS A 34 27.67 5.19 9.66
CA CYS A 34 27.10 6.53 9.39
C CYS A 34 28.13 7.64 9.68
N LEU A 35 28.79 7.57 10.83
CA LEU A 35 29.79 8.55 11.24
C LEU A 35 31.08 8.45 10.39
N LYS A 36 31.45 7.27 9.91
CA LYS A 36 32.57 7.11 8.96
C LYS A 36 32.32 7.87 7.66
N ARG A 37 31.07 7.90 7.16
CA ARG A 37 30.73 8.71 5.98
C ARG A 37 30.90 10.19 6.23
N TYR A 38 30.51 10.65 7.41
CA TYR A 38 30.59 12.06 7.82
C TYR A 38 32.04 12.52 7.96
N VAL A 39 32.83 11.78 8.72
CA VAL A 39 34.28 11.96 8.89
C VAL A 39 35.01 12.01 7.55
N LYS A 40 34.72 11.04 6.66
CA LYS A 40 35.34 10.97 5.34
C LYS A 40 34.97 12.16 4.45
N PHE A 41 33.74 12.68 4.57
CA PHE A 41 33.28 13.78 3.74
C PHE A 41 33.96 15.11 4.09
N PHE A 42 34.18 15.36 5.37
CA PHE A 42 34.84 16.59 5.83
C PHE A 42 36.34 16.48 6.03
N ASP A 43 36.90 15.31 5.89
CA ASP A 43 38.32 15.02 6.16
C ASP A 43 38.73 15.45 7.59
N MET A 44 37.86 15.24 8.58
CA MET A 44 38.03 15.60 10.00
C MET A 44 37.67 14.43 10.91
N THR A 45 38.35 14.31 12.04
CA THR A 45 38.03 13.30 13.07
C THR A 45 36.72 13.67 13.81
N LEU A 46 36.12 12.68 14.51
CA LEU A 46 34.92 12.95 15.33
C LEU A 46 35.23 13.92 16.48
N GLU A 47 36.44 13.84 17.01
CA GLU A 47 36.93 14.69 18.05
C GLU A 47 37.04 16.16 17.58
N GLU A 48 37.65 16.40 16.43
CA GLU A 48 37.77 17.72 15.81
C GLU A 48 36.39 18.32 15.45
N LEU A 49 35.49 17.50 14.91
CA LEU A 49 34.15 17.94 14.56
C LEU A 49 33.31 18.32 15.78
N LEU A 50 33.46 17.61 16.90
CA LEU A 50 32.80 17.96 18.16
C LEU A 50 33.41 19.19 18.81
N GLU A 51 34.75 19.28 18.85
CA GLU A 51 35.47 20.44 19.43
C GLU A 51 35.14 21.73 18.66
N GLU A 52 35.12 21.68 17.32
CA GLU A 52 34.70 22.84 16.52
C GLU A 52 33.27 23.29 16.86
N ALA A 53 32.33 22.31 16.95
CA ALA A 53 30.94 22.62 17.25
C ALA A 53 30.73 23.14 18.68
N ASP A 54 31.49 22.62 19.64
CA ASP A 54 31.47 23.05 21.05
C ASP A 54 31.96 24.51 21.21
N ILE A 55 33.12 24.81 20.62
CA ILE A 55 33.68 26.19 20.59
C ILE A 55 32.70 27.17 19.94
N GLU A 56 32.07 26.76 18.83
CA GLU A 56 31.09 27.61 18.15
C GLU A 56 29.81 27.81 18.97
N GLU A 57 29.39 26.83 19.76
CA GLU A 57 28.23 26.94 20.63
C GLU A 57 28.46 27.95 21.74
N GLU A 58 29.67 27.99 22.28
CA GLU A 58 30.06 28.98 23.31
C GLU A 58 30.30 30.39 22.74
N THR A 59 30.85 30.50 21.53
CA THR A 59 31.31 31.78 20.95
C THR A 59 30.30 32.42 20.01
N ILE A 60 29.45 31.66 19.35
CA ILE A 60 28.51 32.15 18.34
C ILE A 60 27.06 31.98 18.84
N ALA A 61 26.47 33.05 19.34
CA ALA A 61 25.10 33.03 19.86
C ALA A 61 24.06 32.65 18.80
N ARG A 62 24.25 33.06 17.53
CA ARG A 62 23.29 32.82 16.47
C ARG A 62 23.55 31.49 15.78
N GLU A 63 22.69 30.48 16.01
CA GLU A 63 22.79 29.12 15.43
C GLU A 63 22.98 29.09 13.90
N SER A 64 22.32 30.03 13.19
CA SER A 64 22.40 30.08 11.71
C SER A 64 23.81 30.49 11.20
N LYS A 65 24.69 30.98 12.06
CA LYS A 65 26.06 31.36 11.72
C LYS A 65 27.10 30.31 12.12
N ARG A 66 26.68 29.24 12.83
CA ARG A 66 27.57 28.15 13.24
C ARG A 66 27.83 27.23 12.04
N LYS A 67 29.08 26.81 11.87
CA LYS A 67 29.50 25.92 10.78
C LYS A 67 28.78 24.56 10.79
N ILE A 68 28.39 24.08 11.96
CA ILE A 68 27.63 22.83 12.05
C ILE A 68 26.39 22.86 11.15
N ARG A 69 25.71 24.00 11.00
CA ARG A 69 24.56 24.15 10.11
C ARG A 69 24.96 23.98 8.65
N GLU A 70 26.01 24.64 8.22
CA GLU A 70 26.55 24.55 6.85
C GLU A 70 27.01 23.11 6.56
N ARG A 71 27.81 22.53 7.46
CA ARG A 71 28.27 21.15 7.36
C ARG A 71 27.11 20.13 7.20
N LEU A 72 26.04 20.29 7.98
CA LEU A 72 24.89 19.39 7.87
C LEU A 72 24.11 19.59 6.57
N ILE A 73 24.05 20.82 6.03
CA ILE A 73 23.45 21.11 4.73
C ILE A 73 24.27 20.47 3.62
N ASP A 74 25.60 20.71 3.59
CA ASP A 74 26.49 20.18 2.56
C ASP A 74 26.52 18.65 2.57
N PHE A 75 26.63 18.08 3.77
CA PHE A 75 26.59 16.61 3.91
C PHE A 75 25.26 16.02 3.46
N ARG A 76 24.16 16.69 3.75
CA ARG A 76 22.81 16.26 3.31
C ARG A 76 22.68 16.29 1.78
N VAL A 77 23.22 17.31 1.12
CA VAL A 77 23.26 17.40 -0.35
C VAL A 77 24.11 16.27 -0.91
N TYR A 78 25.30 16.05 -0.35
CA TYR A 78 26.17 14.92 -0.71
C TYR A 78 25.47 13.57 -0.55
N LEU A 79 24.80 13.35 0.58
CA LEU A 79 24.05 12.13 0.83
C LEU A 79 22.93 11.90 -0.20
N LYS A 80 22.18 12.95 -0.54
CA LYS A 80 21.12 12.87 -1.54
C LYS A 80 21.63 12.43 -2.91
N GLN A 81 22.81 12.91 -3.30
CA GLN A 81 23.42 12.61 -4.60
C GLN A 81 24.04 11.20 -4.66
N ASN A 82 24.53 10.68 -3.55
CA ASN A 82 25.37 9.48 -3.54
C ASN A 82 24.72 8.25 -2.88
N TYR A 83 23.59 8.41 -2.19
CA TYR A 83 22.96 7.32 -1.43
C TYR A 83 21.44 7.33 -1.60
N ALA A 84 20.84 6.15 -1.45
CA ALA A 84 19.38 6.01 -1.42
C ALA A 84 18.77 6.80 -0.25
N SER A 85 17.55 7.34 -0.44
CA SER A 85 16.84 8.23 0.48
C SER A 85 16.82 7.73 1.94
N ASN A 86 16.47 6.48 2.17
CA ASN A 86 16.44 5.87 3.51
C ASN A 86 17.84 5.79 4.15
N THR A 87 18.87 5.56 3.35
CA THR A 87 20.27 5.56 3.83
C THR A 87 20.71 6.98 4.21
N SER A 88 20.34 7.95 3.39
CA SER A 88 20.63 9.37 3.60
C SER A 88 19.99 9.89 4.88
N LEU A 89 18.68 9.66 5.05
CA LEU A 89 17.92 10.03 6.24
C LEU A 89 18.47 9.36 7.51
N THR A 90 18.78 8.06 7.43
CA THR A 90 19.35 7.32 8.56
C THR A 90 20.74 7.85 8.93
N THR A 91 21.56 8.17 7.94
CA THR A 91 22.93 8.70 8.18
C THR A 91 22.85 10.08 8.82
N LEU A 92 22.02 10.97 8.27
CA LEU A 92 21.83 12.31 8.81
C LEU A 92 21.29 12.28 10.24
N SER A 93 20.26 11.47 10.50
CA SER A 93 19.71 11.27 11.84
C SER A 93 20.76 10.74 12.82
N SER A 94 21.63 9.84 12.38
CA SER A 94 22.71 9.28 13.22
C SER A 94 23.74 10.35 13.59
N VAL A 95 24.14 11.19 12.64
CA VAL A 95 25.06 12.32 12.88
C VAL A 95 24.41 13.34 13.84
N SER A 96 23.17 13.74 13.59
CA SER A 96 22.44 14.66 14.46
C SER A 96 22.27 14.11 15.88
N THR A 97 22.01 12.81 16.03
CA THR A 97 21.89 12.15 17.34
C THR A 97 23.23 12.13 18.07
N PHE A 98 24.33 11.97 17.34
CA PHE A 98 25.68 11.99 17.90
C PHE A 98 26.04 13.36 18.47
N TYR A 99 25.82 14.45 17.72
CA TYR A 99 26.02 15.80 18.21
C TYR A 99 25.14 16.12 19.43
N LYS A 100 23.84 15.82 19.36
CA LYS A 100 22.90 16.05 20.48
C LYS A 100 23.30 15.32 21.75
N HIS A 101 23.92 14.14 21.63
CA HIS A 101 24.37 13.36 22.78
C HIS A 101 25.48 14.10 23.56
N PHE A 102 26.35 14.81 22.86
CA PHE A 102 27.41 15.62 23.48
C PHE A 102 26.99 17.05 23.82
N GLY A 103 25.69 17.33 23.87
CA GLY A 103 25.14 18.62 24.25
C GLY A 103 25.08 19.66 23.13
N ILE A 104 25.59 19.34 21.94
CA ILE A 104 25.61 20.28 20.82
C ILE A 104 24.21 20.48 20.25
N THR A 105 23.78 21.72 20.16
CA THR A 105 22.53 22.13 19.53
C THR A 105 22.60 21.91 18.02
N VAL A 106 21.76 20.98 17.52
CA VAL A 106 21.66 20.75 16.08
C VAL A 106 20.62 21.69 15.50
N PRO A 107 21.03 22.65 14.65
CA PRO A 107 20.13 23.67 14.10
C PRO A 107 19.08 23.04 13.18
N GLU A 108 17.94 23.71 13.09
CA GLU A 108 16.90 23.33 12.14
C GLU A 108 17.39 23.55 10.71
N LEU A 109 17.26 22.50 9.90
CA LEU A 109 17.69 22.54 8.50
C LEU A 109 16.50 22.87 7.60
N PRO A 110 16.74 23.64 6.50
CA PRO A 110 15.70 23.88 5.50
C PRO A 110 15.09 22.57 5.01
N PRO A 111 13.81 22.52 4.62
CA PRO A 111 13.21 21.31 4.09
C PRO A 111 13.95 20.82 2.83
N ILE A 112 14.07 19.51 2.69
CA ILE A 112 14.60 18.87 1.48
C ILE A 112 13.70 17.71 1.10
N VAL A 113 13.39 17.63 -0.17
CA VAL A 113 12.65 16.48 -0.74
C VAL A 113 13.68 15.44 -1.16
N PHE A 114 13.58 14.27 -0.57
CA PHE A 114 14.28 13.07 -1.05
C PHE A 114 13.40 12.34 -2.04
N ASP A 115 14.02 11.72 -3.04
CA ASP A 115 13.30 10.90 -4.00
C ASP A 115 12.63 9.72 -3.27
N LYS A 116 11.47 9.29 -3.75
CA LYS A 116 10.80 8.12 -3.19
C LYS A 116 11.73 6.91 -3.22
N SER A 117 11.75 6.15 -2.15
CA SER A 117 12.48 4.88 -2.13
C SER A 117 11.76 3.88 -3.04
N PRO A 118 12.49 3.09 -3.85
CA PRO A 118 11.90 2.01 -4.63
C PRO A 118 11.12 0.97 -3.79
N ASN A 119 11.26 1.03 -2.45
CA ASN A 119 10.54 0.16 -1.52
C ASN A 119 9.23 0.78 -1.00
N ASP A 120 8.97 2.06 -1.29
CA ASP A 120 7.78 2.76 -0.80
C ASP A 120 6.53 2.47 -1.65
N ASP A 121 6.72 2.11 -2.92
CA ASP A 121 5.66 1.79 -3.89
C ASP A 121 5.44 0.25 -4.02
N ILE A 122 5.60 -0.50 -2.93
CA ILE A 122 5.37 -1.95 -2.94
C ILE A 122 3.91 -2.24 -2.69
N GLU A 123 3.24 -2.76 -3.72
CA GLU A 123 1.86 -3.19 -3.70
C GLU A 123 1.70 -4.64 -3.15
N PHE A 124 0.46 -5.04 -2.92
CA PHE A 124 0.14 -6.41 -2.52
C PHE A 124 0.56 -7.43 -3.60
N SER A 125 0.39 -7.08 -4.87
CA SER A 125 0.82 -7.86 -6.04
C SER A 125 2.34 -8.14 -6.08
N ASP A 126 3.13 -7.33 -5.38
CA ASP A 126 4.58 -7.48 -5.28
C ASP A 126 5.02 -8.42 -4.13
N LEU A 127 4.08 -8.99 -3.38
CA LEU A 127 4.36 -9.94 -2.31
C LEU A 127 4.33 -11.38 -2.85
N PRO A 128 5.10 -12.31 -2.25
CA PRO A 128 4.92 -13.72 -2.51
C PRO A 128 3.49 -14.16 -2.18
N THR A 129 2.91 -15.02 -3.02
CA THR A 129 1.64 -15.69 -2.78
C THR A 129 1.87 -17.08 -2.17
N ILE A 130 0.78 -17.76 -1.80
CA ILE A 130 0.87 -19.15 -1.32
C ILE A 130 1.47 -20.08 -2.38
N ASP A 131 1.20 -19.85 -3.67
CA ASP A 131 1.78 -20.63 -4.78
C ASP A 131 3.29 -20.44 -4.89
N HIS A 132 3.80 -19.23 -4.65
CA HIS A 132 5.24 -18.99 -4.61
C HIS A 132 5.89 -19.73 -3.42
N ILE A 133 5.20 -19.79 -2.27
CA ILE A 133 5.68 -20.54 -1.11
C ILE A 133 5.69 -22.03 -1.42
N LYS A 134 4.64 -22.56 -2.05
CA LYS A 134 4.55 -23.94 -2.53
C LYS A 134 5.71 -24.28 -3.47
N GLN A 135 5.90 -23.48 -4.51
CA GLN A 135 7.02 -23.65 -5.45
C GLN A 135 8.39 -23.62 -4.75
N ALA A 136 8.57 -22.72 -3.75
CA ALA A 136 9.81 -22.68 -2.97
C ALA A 136 10.04 -23.98 -2.21
N ILE A 137 9.00 -24.51 -1.56
CA ILE A 137 9.06 -25.77 -0.80
C ILE A 137 9.33 -26.98 -1.72
N GLU A 138 8.70 -27.02 -2.88
CA GLU A 138 8.91 -28.10 -3.86
C GLU A 138 10.32 -28.09 -4.45
N ASN A 139 10.90 -26.91 -4.61
CA ASN A 139 12.20 -26.72 -5.26
C ASN A 139 13.40 -26.63 -4.30
N VAL A 140 13.20 -26.68 -2.99
CA VAL A 140 14.27 -26.77 -2.01
C VAL A 140 14.44 -28.22 -1.52
N ASN A 141 15.71 -28.68 -1.40
CA ASN A 141 15.98 -30.09 -1.14
C ASN A 141 15.98 -30.48 0.35
N THR A 142 16.13 -29.49 1.26
CA THR A 142 16.30 -29.78 2.69
C THR A 142 15.00 -29.56 3.46
N HIS A 143 14.62 -30.51 4.30
CA HIS A 143 13.47 -30.37 5.19
C HIS A 143 13.59 -29.17 6.12
N LYS A 144 14.81 -28.82 6.55
CA LYS A 144 15.11 -27.62 7.33
C LYS A 144 14.62 -26.34 6.65
N HIS A 145 14.95 -26.14 5.37
CA HIS A 145 14.54 -24.92 4.66
C HIS A 145 13.06 -24.92 4.32
N LYS A 146 12.47 -26.08 4.02
CA LYS A 146 11.01 -26.22 3.83
C LYS A 146 10.27 -25.77 5.09
N ALA A 147 10.64 -26.32 6.24
CA ALA A 147 10.06 -25.95 7.53
C ALA A 147 10.28 -24.46 7.87
N LEU A 148 11.48 -23.93 7.61
CA LEU A 148 11.79 -22.51 7.86
C LEU A 148 10.93 -21.56 7.02
N PHE A 149 10.75 -21.85 5.73
CA PHE A 149 9.95 -20.99 4.85
C PHE A 149 8.50 -20.96 5.29
N LEU A 150 7.94 -22.11 5.59
CA LEU A 150 6.56 -22.21 6.02
C LEU A 150 6.37 -21.64 7.44
N PHE A 151 7.31 -21.86 8.35
CA PHE A 151 7.29 -21.26 9.69
C PHE A 151 7.23 -19.73 9.61
N ILE A 152 8.10 -19.09 8.80
CA ILE A 152 8.09 -17.63 8.66
C ILE A 152 6.80 -17.15 7.99
N ALA A 153 6.26 -17.87 7.02
CA ALA A 153 5.01 -17.53 6.37
C ALA A 153 3.81 -17.60 7.32
N CYS A 154 3.69 -18.67 8.09
CA CYS A 154 2.56 -18.88 9.01
C CYS A 154 2.64 -18.01 10.27
N SER A 155 3.82 -17.93 10.90
CA SER A 155 4.02 -17.18 12.14
C SER A 155 4.22 -15.68 11.93
N GLY A 156 4.60 -15.26 10.73
CA GLY A 156 5.02 -13.90 10.44
C GLY A 156 6.28 -13.47 11.21
N SER A 157 7.06 -14.41 11.75
CA SER A 157 8.28 -14.13 12.50
C SER A 157 9.31 -13.40 11.66
N ALA A 158 10.03 -12.44 12.25
CA ALA A 158 11.15 -11.84 11.56
C ALA A 158 12.37 -12.78 11.57
N ARG A 159 13.35 -12.51 10.70
CA ARG A 159 14.53 -13.37 10.56
C ARG A 159 15.22 -13.68 11.88
N ARG A 160 15.34 -12.69 12.80
CA ARG A 160 15.99 -12.88 14.09
C ARG A 160 15.17 -13.77 15.03
N GLU A 161 13.87 -13.55 15.10
CA GLU A 161 12.99 -14.37 15.90
C GLU A 161 12.99 -15.83 15.43
N ALA A 162 13.03 -16.07 14.10
CA ALA A 162 13.15 -17.42 13.56
C ALA A 162 14.51 -18.09 13.89
N ILE A 163 15.61 -17.33 13.91
CA ILE A 163 16.94 -17.84 14.32
C ILE A 163 16.97 -18.18 15.81
N ASN A 164 16.37 -17.34 16.64
CA ASN A 164 16.36 -17.48 18.09
C ASN A 164 15.26 -18.42 18.61
N PHE A 165 14.37 -18.90 17.72
CA PHE A 165 13.36 -19.87 18.06
C PHE A 165 14.03 -21.18 18.48
N THR A 166 13.79 -21.62 19.74
CA THR A 166 14.46 -22.79 20.31
C THR A 166 13.61 -24.05 20.20
N PHE A 167 14.28 -25.21 20.30
CA PHE A 167 13.58 -26.49 20.40
C PHE A 167 12.70 -26.54 21.66
N GLY A 168 13.12 -25.96 22.79
CA GLY A 168 12.31 -25.85 24.00
C GLY A 168 10.99 -25.09 23.77
N GLN A 169 11.03 -23.99 23.01
CA GLN A 169 9.79 -23.27 22.66
C GLN A 169 8.87 -24.11 21.78
N PHE A 170 9.41 -24.88 20.86
CA PHE A 170 8.65 -25.82 20.05
C PHE A 170 8.03 -26.91 20.94
N LEU A 171 8.83 -27.52 21.80
CA LEU A 171 8.41 -28.55 22.74
C LEU A 171 7.27 -28.05 23.64
N ASP A 172 7.39 -26.86 24.21
CA ASP A 172 6.35 -26.24 25.05
C ASP A 172 5.01 -26.05 24.31
N GLY A 173 5.07 -25.71 23.03
CA GLY A 173 3.87 -25.60 22.19
C GLY A 173 3.25 -26.95 21.87
N ILE A 174 4.06 -28.01 21.74
CA ILE A 174 3.59 -29.37 21.47
C ILE A 174 3.06 -30.08 22.72
N LYS A 175 3.64 -29.83 23.89
CA LYS A 175 3.20 -30.42 25.18
C LYS A 175 1.73 -30.14 25.49
N GLU A 176 1.15 -29.12 24.92
CA GLU A 176 -0.29 -28.86 25.03
C GLU A 176 -1.17 -29.96 24.41
N TYR A 177 -0.64 -30.65 23.40
CA TYR A 177 -1.30 -31.75 22.68
C TYR A 177 -0.80 -33.13 23.14
N CYS A 178 0.47 -33.21 23.51
CA CYS A 178 1.13 -34.42 23.97
C CYS A 178 2.01 -34.08 25.19
N PRO A 179 1.47 -34.11 26.41
CA PRO A 179 2.21 -33.72 27.62
C PRO A 179 3.46 -34.56 27.93
N GLU A 180 3.46 -35.82 27.49
CA GLU A 180 4.51 -36.82 27.76
C GLU A 180 5.80 -36.63 26.94
N VAL A 181 5.78 -35.76 25.90
CA VAL A 181 6.94 -35.63 25.01
C VAL A 181 8.04 -34.80 25.65
N GLU A 182 9.28 -35.23 25.55
CA GLU A 182 10.46 -34.52 26.06
C GLU A 182 11.58 -34.39 25.01
N THR A 183 11.64 -35.31 24.07
CA THR A 183 12.69 -35.42 23.05
C THR A 183 12.14 -35.27 21.63
N PRO A 184 12.99 -34.94 20.63
CA PRO A 184 12.58 -34.97 19.23
C PRO A 184 11.98 -36.33 18.81
N GLU A 185 12.54 -37.43 19.31
CA GLU A 185 12.10 -38.79 19.03
C GLU A 185 10.66 -39.04 19.55
N ASP A 186 10.34 -38.54 20.74
CA ASP A 186 9.01 -38.67 21.33
C ASP A 186 7.97 -37.91 20.49
N ILE A 187 8.32 -36.68 20.06
CA ILE A 187 7.47 -35.87 19.19
C ILE A 187 7.18 -36.60 17.88
N ILE A 188 8.23 -37.13 17.24
CA ILE A 188 8.09 -37.86 15.98
C ILE A 188 7.17 -39.07 16.17
N LYS A 189 7.41 -39.88 17.22
CA LYS A 189 6.61 -41.07 17.51
C LYS A 189 5.13 -40.73 17.78
N ALA A 190 4.88 -39.63 18.48
CA ALA A 190 3.53 -39.23 18.86
C ALA A 190 2.73 -38.62 17.69
N LEU A 191 3.37 -37.75 16.90
CA LEU A 191 2.68 -36.80 16.02
C LEU A 191 2.98 -36.94 14.52
N ASP A 192 4.00 -37.74 14.12
CA ASP A 192 4.33 -37.87 12.70
C ASP A 192 3.16 -38.41 11.87
N GLY A 193 2.76 -37.66 10.86
CA GLY A 193 1.61 -37.97 10.02
C GLY A 193 0.24 -37.71 10.65
N LYS A 194 0.18 -37.18 11.87
CA LYS A 194 -1.08 -36.97 12.61
C LYS A 194 -1.41 -35.51 12.90
N CYS A 195 -0.58 -34.59 12.42
CA CYS A 195 -0.77 -33.17 12.72
C CYS A 195 -2.08 -32.58 12.17
N GLU A 196 -2.66 -33.22 11.16
CA GLU A 196 -3.87 -32.77 10.46
C GLU A 196 -5.09 -33.68 10.68
N ASP A 197 -4.99 -34.62 11.63
CA ASP A 197 -6.10 -35.51 11.99
C ASP A 197 -7.27 -34.74 12.62
N GLU A 198 -8.31 -35.46 13.10
CA GLU A 198 -9.53 -34.91 13.69
C GLU A 198 -9.29 -33.82 14.76
N LYS A 199 -8.17 -33.90 15.48
CA LYS A 199 -7.71 -32.86 16.44
C LYS A 199 -6.40 -32.24 15.93
N PRO A 200 -6.51 -31.23 15.08
CA PRO A 200 -5.35 -30.64 14.46
C PRO A 200 -4.40 -29.97 15.45
N ILE A 201 -3.10 -30.13 15.20
CA ILE A 201 -2.04 -29.61 16.05
C ILE A 201 -1.70 -28.17 15.62
N ILE A 202 -2.23 -27.21 16.36
CA ILE A 202 -2.03 -25.76 16.11
C ILE A 202 -1.23 -25.15 17.29
N PRO A 203 0.08 -25.35 17.33
CA PRO A 203 0.87 -24.95 18.48
C PRO A 203 1.02 -23.42 18.55
N CYS A 204 0.97 -22.92 19.77
CA CYS A 204 1.26 -21.54 20.11
C CYS A 204 2.60 -21.44 20.81
N PHE A 205 3.47 -20.57 20.35
CA PHE A 205 4.80 -20.37 20.91
C PHE A 205 4.90 -19.03 21.59
N LYS A 206 5.37 -19.02 22.85
CA LYS A 206 5.73 -17.78 23.53
C LYS A 206 7.07 -17.30 23.00
N MET A 207 7.05 -16.15 22.36
CA MET A 207 8.20 -15.51 21.75
C MET A 207 8.51 -14.19 22.45
N GLU A 208 9.76 -13.76 22.36
CA GLU A 208 10.16 -12.42 22.77
C GLU A 208 10.81 -11.70 21.59
N ARG A 209 10.35 -10.47 21.32
CA ARG A 209 10.93 -9.66 20.27
C ARG A 209 12.20 -8.98 20.75
N GLU A 210 13.35 -9.41 20.27
CA GLU A 210 14.68 -8.93 20.68
C GLU A 210 14.79 -7.38 20.65
N LYS A 211 14.23 -6.74 19.63
CA LYS A 211 14.33 -5.28 19.47
C LYS A 211 13.58 -4.48 20.55
N THR A 212 12.49 -5.00 21.08
CA THR A 212 11.57 -4.26 21.97
C THR A 212 11.32 -4.95 23.29
N GLN A 213 11.92 -6.12 23.52
CA GLN A 213 11.71 -6.97 24.71
C GLN A 213 10.23 -7.27 24.96
N TYR A 214 9.43 -7.26 23.88
CA TYR A 214 8.00 -7.49 23.94
C TYR A 214 7.71 -8.98 23.80
N SER A 215 7.09 -9.57 24.85
CA SER A 215 6.63 -10.96 24.82
C SER A 215 5.29 -11.08 24.13
N TYR A 216 5.15 -12.04 23.23
CA TYR A 216 3.94 -12.30 22.46
C TYR A 216 3.78 -13.79 22.19
N TYR A 217 2.60 -14.18 21.70
CA TYR A 217 2.39 -15.53 21.18
C TYR A 217 2.35 -15.48 19.66
N THR A 218 3.06 -16.41 19.01
CA THR A 218 2.92 -16.70 17.58
C THR A 218 2.38 -18.09 17.39
N ILE A 219 1.86 -18.38 16.19
CA ILE A 219 1.09 -19.60 15.90
C ILE A 219 1.51 -20.11 14.55
N ILE A 220 1.45 -21.41 14.36
CA ILE A 220 1.64 -22.05 13.05
C ILE A 220 0.49 -23.02 12.73
N THR A 221 0.38 -23.37 11.47
CA THR A 221 -0.62 -24.32 10.98
C THR A 221 -0.21 -25.77 11.28
N PRO A 222 -1.17 -26.73 11.31
CA PRO A 222 -0.86 -28.16 11.43
C PRO A 222 0.10 -28.64 10.34
N GLU A 223 -0.11 -28.20 9.10
CA GLU A 223 0.80 -28.51 7.99
C GLU A 223 2.22 -28.03 8.27
N CYS A 224 2.37 -26.79 8.77
CA CYS A 224 3.69 -26.28 9.17
C CYS A 224 4.30 -27.11 10.30
N THR A 225 3.48 -27.56 11.27
CA THR A 225 3.92 -28.46 12.35
C THR A 225 4.45 -29.76 11.78
N GLN A 226 3.78 -30.36 10.79
CA GLN A 226 4.25 -31.57 10.11
C GLN A 226 5.57 -31.35 9.38
N PHE A 227 5.76 -30.21 8.71
CA PHE A 227 7.05 -29.86 8.09
C PHE A 227 8.17 -29.72 9.11
N MET A 228 7.89 -29.18 10.29
CA MET A 228 8.85 -29.08 11.39
C MET A 228 9.21 -30.48 11.93
N ILE A 229 8.26 -31.39 12.07
CA ILE A 229 8.50 -32.80 12.44
C ILE A 229 9.32 -33.50 11.37
N ASN A 230 9.04 -33.31 10.09
CA ASN A 230 9.83 -33.85 8.99
C ASN A 230 11.30 -33.36 9.02
N TYR A 231 11.52 -32.13 9.47
CA TYR A 231 12.88 -31.64 9.69
C TYR A 231 13.53 -32.34 10.89
N LEU A 232 12.83 -32.53 12.02
CA LEU A 232 13.36 -33.29 13.17
C LEU A 232 13.77 -34.71 12.75
N LYS A 233 12.94 -35.41 11.97
CA LYS A 233 13.24 -36.73 11.43
C LYS A 233 14.53 -36.77 10.61
N SER A 234 14.78 -35.74 9.82
CA SER A 234 15.91 -35.75 8.88
C SER A 234 17.25 -35.32 9.51
N ASN A 235 17.23 -34.34 10.42
CA ASN A 235 18.45 -33.73 10.95
C ASN A 235 18.30 -33.14 12.36
N GLY A 236 17.16 -33.28 13.01
CA GLY A 236 16.85 -32.62 14.29
C GLY A 236 16.99 -33.52 15.51
N LEU A 237 17.40 -34.78 15.33
CA LEU A 237 17.64 -35.69 16.43
C LEU A 237 18.83 -35.18 17.28
N GLY A 238 18.66 -35.13 18.59
CA GLY A 238 19.67 -34.65 19.52
C GLY A 238 19.63 -33.14 19.81
N LEU A 239 18.59 -32.40 19.34
CA LEU A 239 18.34 -31.04 19.77
C LEU A 239 18.00 -30.97 21.25
N LYS A 240 18.69 -30.08 21.98
CA LYS A 240 18.39 -29.76 23.37
C LYS A 240 17.43 -28.56 23.45
N PRO A 241 16.68 -28.39 24.54
CA PRO A 241 15.72 -27.29 24.68
C PRO A 241 16.29 -25.90 24.41
N GLU A 242 17.56 -25.67 24.77
CA GLU A 242 18.28 -24.39 24.54
C GLU A 242 18.73 -24.17 23.12
N ASP A 243 18.81 -25.21 22.29
CA ASP A 243 19.32 -25.11 20.93
C ASP A 243 18.35 -24.36 20.02
N SER A 244 18.89 -23.56 19.09
CA SER A 244 18.07 -22.98 18.01
C SER A 244 17.44 -24.10 17.19
N PHE A 245 16.13 -24.05 17.01
CA PHE A 245 15.38 -25.10 16.31
C PHE A 245 15.91 -25.34 14.89
N PHE A 246 16.13 -24.25 14.13
CA PHE A 246 16.63 -24.37 12.75
C PHE A 246 18.13 -24.47 12.63
N GLN A 247 18.91 -24.26 13.70
CA GLN A 247 20.38 -24.29 13.69
C GLN A 247 20.98 -23.48 12.53
N LEU A 248 20.49 -22.24 12.33
CA LEU A 248 20.93 -21.34 11.28
C LEU A 248 21.32 -19.99 11.87
N ASN A 249 22.38 -19.40 11.35
CA ASN A 249 22.71 -18.01 11.62
C ASN A 249 22.07 -17.06 10.59
N ALA A 250 22.25 -15.75 10.78
CA ALA A 250 21.65 -14.74 9.92
C ALA A 250 22.06 -14.86 8.43
N ASN A 251 23.31 -15.28 8.17
CA ASN A 251 23.79 -15.49 6.81
C ASN A 251 23.19 -16.77 6.20
N GLY A 252 23.06 -17.83 6.98
CA GLY A 252 22.43 -19.08 6.57
C GLY A 252 20.98 -18.88 6.14
N VAL A 253 20.18 -18.18 6.94
CA VAL A 253 18.80 -17.84 6.56
C VAL A 253 18.79 -17.00 5.28
N THR A 254 19.59 -15.94 5.20
CA THR A 254 19.64 -15.08 4.00
C THR A 254 20.04 -15.86 2.76
N SER A 255 21.04 -16.75 2.88
CA SER A 255 21.51 -17.60 1.78
C SER A 255 20.43 -18.57 1.31
N ALA A 256 19.70 -19.21 2.23
CA ALA A 256 18.62 -20.13 1.89
C ALA A 256 17.52 -19.42 1.04
N PHE A 257 17.08 -18.25 1.46
CA PHE A 257 16.09 -17.47 0.73
C PHE A 257 16.62 -16.98 -0.62
N ARG A 258 17.86 -16.48 -0.68
CA ARG A 258 18.47 -16.00 -1.92
C ARG A 258 18.68 -17.14 -2.92
N SER A 259 19.09 -18.30 -2.45
CA SER A 259 19.29 -19.47 -3.29
C SER A 259 18.01 -19.87 -4.03
N ILE A 260 16.89 -19.99 -3.30
CA ILE A 260 15.61 -20.32 -3.92
C ILE A 260 15.08 -19.19 -4.80
N ASN A 261 15.19 -17.93 -4.37
CA ASN A 261 14.80 -16.78 -5.16
C ASN A 261 15.53 -16.74 -6.52
N ASN A 262 16.83 -17.02 -6.52
CA ASN A 262 17.64 -17.09 -7.74
C ASN A 262 17.28 -18.32 -8.58
N LYS A 263 17.10 -19.50 -7.97
CA LYS A 263 16.71 -20.74 -8.67
C LYS A 263 15.40 -20.55 -9.43
N MET A 264 14.44 -19.84 -8.84
CA MET A 264 13.13 -19.58 -9.43
C MET A 264 13.09 -18.33 -10.33
N ASN A 265 14.21 -17.61 -10.46
CA ASN A 265 14.31 -16.36 -11.24
C ASN A 265 13.29 -15.28 -10.84
N TRP A 266 12.88 -15.22 -9.58
CA TRP A 266 11.89 -14.23 -9.12
C TRP A 266 12.42 -12.81 -9.03
N GLY A 267 13.74 -12.63 -9.03
CA GLY A 267 14.39 -11.32 -9.04
C GLY A 267 14.19 -10.52 -7.75
N LYS A 268 14.15 -9.21 -7.91
CA LYS A 268 13.95 -8.25 -6.81
C LYS A 268 12.73 -7.38 -7.08
N LYS A 269 12.09 -6.95 -6.01
CA LYS A 269 11.10 -5.88 -6.01
C LYS A 269 11.63 -4.73 -5.14
N GLY A 270 11.87 -3.59 -5.75
CA GLY A 270 12.68 -2.54 -5.14
C GLY A 270 14.13 -3.01 -4.91
N THR A 271 14.62 -2.88 -3.70
CA THR A 271 16.01 -3.29 -3.32
C THR A 271 16.10 -4.68 -2.69
N ILE A 272 14.98 -5.35 -2.45
CA ILE A 272 14.88 -6.60 -1.69
C ILE A 272 14.51 -7.75 -2.62
N ASP A 273 15.12 -8.92 -2.43
CA ASP A 273 14.76 -10.15 -3.14
C ASP A 273 13.25 -10.42 -2.97
N PHE A 274 12.59 -10.83 -4.07
CA PHE A 274 11.15 -11.10 -4.07
C PHE A 274 10.77 -12.14 -3.02
N PHE A 275 11.49 -13.23 -2.94
CA PHE A 275 11.30 -14.25 -1.90
C PHE A 275 12.32 -14.03 -0.77
N SER A 276 11.88 -13.45 0.34
CA SER A 276 12.72 -13.11 1.48
C SER A 276 11.93 -13.16 2.79
N PRO A 277 12.59 -13.33 3.96
CA PRO A 277 11.90 -13.36 5.26
C PRO A 277 11.03 -12.12 5.50
N HIS A 278 11.51 -10.96 5.07
CA HIS A 278 10.77 -9.70 5.22
C HIS A 278 9.49 -9.68 4.38
N ARG A 279 9.54 -10.22 3.17
CA ARG A 279 8.39 -10.31 2.26
C ARG A 279 7.37 -11.34 2.74
N LEU A 280 7.82 -12.50 3.23
CA LEU A 280 6.92 -13.49 3.84
C LEU A 280 6.23 -12.95 5.10
N ARG A 281 6.92 -12.14 5.89
CA ARG A 281 6.30 -11.46 7.03
C ARG A 281 5.25 -10.42 6.58
N LYS A 282 5.46 -9.72 5.46
CA LYS A 282 4.43 -8.85 4.87
C LYS A 282 3.27 -9.67 4.32
N PHE A 283 3.54 -10.77 3.61
CA PHE A 283 2.53 -11.74 3.16
C PHE A 283 1.64 -12.19 4.33
N ASN A 284 2.23 -12.66 5.43
CA ASN A 284 1.48 -13.06 6.62
C ASN A 284 0.52 -11.96 7.11
N ALA A 285 1.01 -10.71 7.23
CA ALA A 285 0.17 -9.60 7.66
C ALA A 285 -0.97 -9.29 6.69
N SER A 286 -0.73 -9.45 5.39
CA SER A 286 -1.73 -9.17 4.36
C SER A 286 -2.79 -10.27 4.26
N VAL A 287 -2.39 -11.52 4.49
CA VAL A 287 -3.29 -12.70 4.43
C VAL A 287 -4.23 -12.76 5.63
N ILE A 288 -3.76 -12.35 6.81
CA ILE A 288 -4.58 -12.35 8.03
C ILE A 288 -5.68 -11.30 7.99
N GLU A 289 -5.50 -10.20 7.22
CA GLU A 289 -6.46 -9.09 7.07
C GLU A 289 -6.80 -8.36 8.40
N ASP A 290 -6.87 -9.06 9.53
CA ASP A 290 -6.96 -8.46 10.86
C ASP A 290 -5.60 -7.88 11.27
N THR A 291 -5.48 -6.56 11.19
CA THR A 291 -4.24 -5.83 11.48
C THR A 291 -3.78 -6.00 12.92
N ASP A 292 -4.70 -6.10 13.88
CA ASP A 292 -4.34 -6.22 15.30
C ASP A 292 -3.85 -7.63 15.62
N LEU A 293 -4.50 -8.66 15.07
CA LEU A 293 -4.03 -10.04 15.15
C LEU A 293 -2.67 -10.21 14.48
N ALA A 294 -2.53 -9.73 13.24
CA ALA A 294 -1.27 -9.80 12.49
C ALA A 294 -0.13 -9.09 13.22
N ASN A 295 -0.37 -7.91 13.77
CA ASN A 295 0.62 -7.18 14.56
C ASN A 295 0.98 -7.93 15.84
N TYR A 296 0.01 -8.53 16.52
CA TYR A 296 0.24 -9.28 17.73
C TYR A 296 1.09 -10.52 17.52
N ILE A 297 0.71 -11.41 16.59
CA ILE A 297 1.46 -12.66 16.34
C ILE A 297 2.85 -12.40 15.75
N GLN A 298 3.06 -11.22 15.17
CA GLN A 298 4.35 -10.76 14.69
C GLN A 298 5.17 -10.03 15.78
N GLY A 299 4.67 -9.92 17.01
CA GLY A 299 5.35 -9.25 18.11
C GLY A 299 5.56 -7.75 17.90
N ARG A 300 4.70 -7.08 17.15
CA ARG A 300 4.72 -5.63 17.06
C ARG A 300 4.07 -5.07 18.33
N LYS A 301 4.82 -4.24 19.06
CA LYS A 301 4.31 -3.63 20.29
C LYS A 301 3.12 -2.74 19.98
N PRO A 302 1.94 -2.99 20.56
CA PRO A 302 0.77 -2.12 20.38
C PRO A 302 1.01 -0.75 20.99
N SER A 303 0.19 0.24 20.61
CA SER A 303 0.17 1.52 21.34
C SER A 303 -0.26 1.30 22.79
N LYS A 304 0.15 2.20 23.71
CA LYS A 304 -0.21 2.10 25.14
C LYS A 304 -1.72 1.95 25.37
N ILE A 305 -2.54 2.61 24.54
CA ILE A 305 -4.00 2.53 24.60
C ILE A 305 -4.48 1.13 24.21
N LYS A 306 -4.00 0.57 23.09
CA LYS A 306 -4.37 -0.77 22.65
C LYS A 306 -3.83 -1.87 23.58
N GLU A 307 -2.67 -1.67 24.20
CA GLU A 307 -2.09 -2.62 25.17
C GLU A 307 -2.97 -2.82 26.40
N ALA A 308 -3.69 -1.78 26.83
CA ALA A 308 -4.62 -1.86 27.97
C ALA A 308 -5.86 -2.73 27.66
N TYR A 309 -6.30 -2.76 26.42
CA TYR A 309 -7.49 -3.51 25.99
C TYR A 309 -7.17 -4.91 25.42
N PHE A 310 -5.95 -5.14 24.95
CA PHE A 310 -5.54 -6.41 24.36
C PHE A 310 -4.87 -7.29 25.41
N LYS A 311 -5.66 -8.09 26.11
CA LYS A 311 -5.13 -9.11 27.04
C LYS A 311 -4.45 -10.21 26.22
N LYS A 312 -3.25 -10.61 26.64
CA LYS A 312 -2.45 -11.70 26.05
C LYS A 312 -3.09 -13.06 26.37
N ASP A 313 -4.21 -13.36 25.73
CA ASP A 313 -4.90 -14.64 25.88
C ASP A 313 -4.50 -15.55 24.72
N LYS A 314 -3.78 -16.63 25.06
CA LYS A 314 -3.29 -17.63 24.12
C LYS A 314 -4.43 -18.32 23.36
N LEU A 315 -5.52 -18.66 24.04
CA LEU A 315 -6.65 -19.38 23.44
C LEU A 315 -7.37 -18.49 22.43
N ARG A 316 -7.69 -17.27 22.83
CA ARG A 316 -8.36 -16.30 21.95
C ARG A 316 -7.53 -15.99 20.69
N VAL A 317 -6.22 -15.83 20.84
CA VAL A 317 -5.34 -15.56 19.70
C VAL A 317 -5.35 -16.75 18.74
N ARG A 318 -5.39 -17.99 19.26
CA ARG A 318 -5.50 -19.21 18.45
C ARG A 318 -6.84 -19.28 17.71
N GLU A 319 -7.95 -19.04 18.40
CA GLU A 319 -9.29 -19.04 17.79
C GLU A 319 -9.40 -18.04 16.65
N GLU A 320 -8.88 -16.83 16.83
CA GLU A 320 -8.85 -15.83 15.75
C GLU A 320 -7.93 -16.26 14.61
N TYR A 321 -6.75 -16.85 14.88
CA TYR A 321 -5.85 -17.33 13.84
C TYR A 321 -6.45 -18.46 13.01
N ILE A 322 -7.20 -19.38 13.62
CA ILE A 322 -7.86 -20.50 12.93
C ILE A 322 -8.77 -20.00 11.80
N LYS A 323 -9.44 -18.85 11.98
CA LYS A 323 -10.31 -18.25 10.96
C LYS A 323 -9.57 -17.89 9.66
N HIS A 324 -8.26 -17.69 9.75
CA HIS A 324 -7.41 -17.30 8.61
C HIS A 324 -6.47 -18.43 8.15
N MET A 325 -6.43 -19.54 8.88
CA MET A 325 -5.45 -20.62 8.70
C MET A 325 -5.50 -21.27 7.31
N TYR A 326 -6.68 -21.38 6.73
CA TYR A 326 -6.87 -21.94 5.38
C TYR A 326 -6.10 -21.16 4.30
N LYS A 327 -5.84 -19.88 4.50
CA LYS A 327 -5.08 -19.02 3.58
C LYS A 327 -3.58 -19.34 3.55
N PHE A 328 -3.08 -20.13 4.49
CA PHE A 328 -1.70 -20.60 4.57
C PHE A 328 -1.52 -22.03 4.07
N ALA A 329 -2.61 -22.71 3.67
CA ALA A 329 -2.59 -24.08 3.22
C ALA A 329 -1.83 -24.21 1.89
N ILE A 330 -0.88 -25.16 1.83
CA ILE A 330 -0.10 -25.48 0.63
C ILE A 330 -0.62 -26.76 -0.02
N TYR A 331 -0.76 -27.82 0.77
CA TYR A 331 -1.25 -29.12 0.35
C TYR A 331 -2.50 -29.54 1.12
N SER A 332 -2.66 -29.00 2.32
CA SER A 332 -3.72 -29.36 3.23
C SER A 332 -5.03 -28.72 2.81
N ARG A 333 -6.09 -29.50 2.89
CA ARG A 333 -7.47 -29.01 2.78
C ARG A 333 -7.98 -28.84 4.20
N TYR A 334 -7.92 -27.62 4.73
CA TYR A 334 -8.51 -27.32 6.04
C TYR A 334 -10.04 -27.31 6.04
N ASP A 335 -10.66 -27.74 4.94
CA ASP A 335 -12.12 -27.92 4.80
C ASP A 335 -12.72 -28.82 5.89
N VAL A 336 -11.89 -29.74 6.43
CA VAL A 336 -12.29 -30.67 7.49
C VAL A 336 -12.29 -30.03 8.88
N MET A 337 -11.51 -28.97 9.08
CA MET A 337 -11.38 -28.31 10.39
C MET A 337 -12.48 -27.32 10.70
N ILE A 338 -13.15 -26.83 9.70
CA ILE A 338 -14.28 -25.92 9.81
C ILE A 338 -15.56 -26.70 9.56
N ASN A 339 -15.57 -27.98 9.89
CA ASN A 339 -16.76 -28.83 9.92
C ASN A 339 -17.69 -28.48 11.09
N SER A 340 -18.09 -27.22 11.17
CA SER A 340 -19.44 -26.94 11.62
C SER A 340 -20.34 -27.00 10.37
N GLU A 341 -21.49 -27.65 10.48
CA GLU A 341 -22.54 -27.62 9.44
C GLU A 341 -22.79 -26.18 8.92
N ALA A 342 -22.58 -25.16 9.77
CA ALA A 342 -22.67 -23.75 9.46
C ALA A 342 -21.63 -23.28 8.42
N TYR A 343 -20.39 -23.78 8.42
CA TYR A 343 -19.38 -23.36 7.43
C TYR A 343 -19.62 -23.99 6.06
N ASN A 344 -20.02 -25.25 6.04
CA ASN A 344 -20.40 -25.93 4.79
C ASN A 344 -21.67 -25.31 4.18
N GLN A 345 -22.59 -24.79 5.00
CA GLN A 345 -23.72 -23.99 4.54
C GLN A 345 -23.25 -22.64 3.97
N LEU A 346 -22.37 -21.92 4.67
CA LEU A 346 -21.80 -20.65 4.18
C LEU A 346 -20.99 -20.81 2.88
N LEU A 347 -20.25 -21.90 2.72
CA LEU A 347 -19.56 -22.19 1.45
C LEU A 347 -20.54 -22.44 0.31
N LYS A 348 -21.61 -23.22 0.56
CA LYS A 348 -22.68 -23.42 -0.44
C LYS A 348 -23.40 -22.11 -0.78
N GLU A 349 -23.74 -21.32 0.24
CA GLU A 349 -24.33 -19.99 0.03
C GLU A 349 -23.41 -19.06 -0.75
N LYS A 350 -22.10 -19.10 -0.48
CA LYS A 350 -21.09 -18.34 -1.23
C LYS A 350 -21.03 -18.79 -2.69
N GLU A 351 -20.95 -20.08 -2.97
CA GLU A 351 -20.95 -20.60 -4.34
C GLU A 351 -22.25 -20.27 -5.09
N GLU A 352 -23.39 -20.31 -4.39
CA GLU A 352 -24.67 -19.91 -4.97
C GLU A 352 -24.74 -18.40 -5.24
N LEU A 353 -24.18 -17.57 -4.35
CA LEU A 353 -24.10 -16.12 -4.53
C LEU A 353 -23.14 -15.76 -5.67
N GLU A 354 -22.00 -16.44 -5.79
CA GLU A 354 -21.08 -16.26 -6.91
C GLU A 354 -21.71 -16.62 -8.26
N LYS A 355 -22.50 -17.70 -8.31
CA LYS A 355 -23.28 -18.07 -9.51
C LYS A 355 -24.36 -17.04 -9.84
N LYS A 356 -25.07 -16.55 -8.82
CA LYS A 356 -26.07 -15.48 -9.00
C LYS A 356 -25.42 -14.18 -9.45
N LEU A 357 -24.25 -13.86 -8.91
CA LEU A 357 -23.50 -12.66 -9.32
C LEU A 357 -23.07 -12.74 -10.79
N ALA A 358 -22.54 -13.90 -11.21
CA ALA A 358 -22.18 -14.15 -12.61
C ALA A 358 -23.40 -14.03 -13.54
N GLN A 359 -24.54 -14.61 -13.14
CA GLN A 359 -25.80 -14.50 -13.90
C GLN A 359 -26.28 -13.05 -13.98
N MET A 360 -26.26 -12.32 -12.86
CA MET A 360 -26.63 -10.90 -12.84
C MET A 360 -25.69 -10.02 -13.69
N GLN A 361 -24.40 -10.35 -13.78
CA GLN A 361 -23.46 -9.66 -14.66
C GLN A 361 -23.83 -9.93 -16.13
N GLU A 362 -24.12 -11.17 -16.51
CA GLU A 362 -24.54 -11.52 -17.87
C GLU A 362 -25.86 -10.86 -18.24
N ASP A 363 -26.84 -10.83 -17.32
CA ASP A 363 -28.12 -10.13 -17.49
C ASP A 363 -27.92 -8.61 -17.64
N ASN A 364 -27.03 -7.99 -16.85
CA ASN A 364 -26.71 -6.58 -16.96
C ASN A 364 -26.04 -6.24 -18.29
N ASP A 365 -25.13 -7.07 -18.78
CA ASP A 365 -24.49 -6.87 -20.08
C ASP A 365 -25.52 -6.98 -21.22
N SER A 366 -26.46 -7.92 -21.11
CA SER A 366 -27.58 -8.05 -22.05
C SER A 366 -28.49 -6.81 -22.02
N LEU A 367 -28.87 -6.34 -20.81
CA LEU A 367 -29.67 -5.13 -20.62
C LEU A 367 -28.95 -3.88 -21.15
N ALA A 368 -27.65 -3.76 -20.91
CA ALA A 368 -26.84 -2.66 -21.45
C ALA A 368 -26.84 -2.65 -22.98
N GLY A 369 -26.79 -3.85 -23.60
CA GLY A 369 -26.93 -4.01 -25.03
C GLY A 369 -28.31 -3.57 -25.56
N GLN A 370 -29.39 -3.94 -24.87
CA GLN A 370 -30.76 -3.55 -25.21
C GLN A 370 -30.97 -2.02 -25.05
N ILE A 371 -30.47 -1.45 -23.95
CA ILE A 371 -30.52 0.01 -23.71
C ILE A 371 -29.81 0.77 -24.83
N LYS A 372 -28.63 0.30 -25.24
CA LYS A 372 -27.89 0.90 -26.36
C LYS A 372 -28.67 0.83 -27.67
N GLY A 373 -29.36 -0.29 -27.92
CA GLY A 373 -30.23 -0.46 -29.08
C GLY A 373 -31.44 0.51 -29.06
N ILE A 374 -32.10 0.63 -27.90
CA ILE A 374 -33.23 1.53 -27.71
C ILE A 374 -32.79 3.01 -27.82
N GLN A 375 -31.65 3.38 -27.26
CA GLN A 375 -31.10 4.72 -27.37
C GLN A 375 -30.80 5.09 -28.83
N SER A 376 -30.28 4.13 -29.64
CA SER A 376 -30.07 4.34 -31.07
C SER A 376 -31.41 4.59 -31.79
N GLN A 377 -32.43 3.77 -31.49
CA GLN A 377 -33.76 3.93 -32.10
C GLN A 377 -34.43 5.28 -31.72
N ILE A 378 -34.34 5.68 -30.45
CA ILE A 378 -34.84 6.96 -29.98
C ILE A 378 -34.11 8.10 -30.70
N LYS A 379 -32.79 7.99 -30.85
CA LYS A 379 -31.96 8.97 -31.57
C LYS A 379 -32.43 9.12 -33.02
N ASP A 380 -32.71 8.02 -33.70
CA ASP A 380 -33.15 8.03 -35.10
C ASP A 380 -34.58 8.62 -35.24
N ILE A 381 -35.50 8.25 -34.32
CA ILE A 381 -36.88 8.79 -34.30
C ILE A 381 -36.89 10.29 -34.00
N THR A 382 -36.08 10.71 -33.02
CA THR A 382 -36.00 12.13 -32.64
C THR A 382 -35.38 12.97 -33.76
N ARG A 383 -34.35 12.45 -34.46
CA ARG A 383 -33.80 13.11 -35.66
C ARG A 383 -34.84 13.25 -36.77
N ALA A 384 -35.59 12.20 -37.06
CA ALA A 384 -36.65 12.25 -38.08
C ALA A 384 -37.75 13.28 -37.71
N ASN A 385 -38.17 13.28 -36.44
CA ASN A 385 -39.16 14.24 -35.96
C ASN A 385 -38.64 15.68 -35.98
N ASN A 386 -37.39 15.93 -35.62
CA ASN A 386 -36.80 17.25 -35.66
C ASN A 386 -36.67 17.76 -37.11
N ILE A 387 -36.28 16.91 -38.05
CA ILE A 387 -36.22 17.25 -39.49
C ILE A 387 -37.64 17.60 -39.99
N ALA A 388 -38.65 16.80 -39.67
CA ALA A 388 -40.03 17.06 -40.07
C ALA A 388 -40.54 18.40 -39.53
N ARG A 389 -40.29 18.70 -38.25
CA ARG A 389 -40.67 19.99 -37.63
C ARG A 389 -39.97 21.20 -38.25
N ILE A 390 -38.68 21.06 -38.59
CA ILE A 390 -37.96 22.13 -39.28
C ILE A 390 -38.53 22.35 -40.70
N GLN A 391 -38.90 21.27 -41.40
CA GLN A 391 -39.52 21.37 -42.73
C GLN A 391 -40.90 22.03 -42.68
N GLU A 392 -41.72 21.68 -41.67
CA GLU A 392 -43.04 22.28 -41.42
C GLU A 392 -42.93 23.76 -41.07
N TYR A 393 -41.99 24.13 -40.17
CA TYR A 393 -41.77 25.54 -39.80
C TYR A 393 -41.27 26.38 -40.97
N ILE A 394 -40.47 25.82 -41.87
CA ILE A 394 -39.98 26.52 -43.06
C ILE A 394 -41.06 26.66 -44.10
N ALA A 395 -41.95 25.66 -44.24
CA ALA A 395 -43.10 25.74 -45.14
C ALA A 395 -44.11 26.84 -44.73
N ASP A 396 -44.23 27.09 -43.44
CA ASP A 396 -45.13 28.11 -42.86
C ASP A 396 -44.51 29.53 -42.89
N ASN A 397 -43.18 29.66 -43.08
CA ASN A 397 -42.46 30.96 -43.06
C ASN A 397 -41.63 31.16 -44.35
N GLU A 398 -42.16 31.93 -45.30
CA GLU A 398 -41.58 32.19 -46.64
C GLU A 398 -40.16 32.85 -46.69
N VAL A 399 -39.44 32.98 -45.60
CA VAL A 399 -38.25 33.85 -45.47
C VAL A 399 -36.90 33.09 -45.48
N VAL A 400 -36.85 31.76 -45.60
CA VAL A 400 -35.61 30.99 -45.49
C VAL A 400 -35.14 30.52 -46.88
N LYS A 401 -33.91 30.91 -47.28
CA LYS A 401 -33.30 30.45 -48.54
C LYS A 401 -32.80 29.01 -48.40
N GLU A 402 -32.99 28.20 -49.48
CA GLU A 402 -32.64 26.76 -49.57
C GLU A 402 -31.20 26.43 -49.19
N GLU A 403 -30.21 27.31 -49.48
CA GLU A 403 -28.79 27.12 -49.11
C GLU A 403 -28.51 27.10 -47.60
N ASN A 404 -29.35 27.80 -46.78
CA ASN A 404 -29.20 27.80 -45.33
C ASN A 404 -29.83 26.57 -44.66
N LEU A 405 -30.75 25.92 -45.35
CA LEU A 405 -31.48 24.74 -44.85
C LEU A 405 -30.58 23.52 -44.83
N SER A 406 -29.83 23.27 -45.89
CA SER A 406 -28.87 22.15 -46.00
C SER A 406 -27.78 22.27 -44.94
N ASP A 407 -27.29 23.48 -44.65
CA ASP A 407 -26.27 23.72 -43.65
C ASP A 407 -26.77 23.53 -42.21
N MET A 408 -28.07 23.90 -41.96
CA MET A 408 -28.73 23.68 -40.69
C MET A 408 -29.01 22.19 -40.44
N ILE A 409 -29.50 21.47 -41.44
CA ILE A 409 -29.74 20.01 -41.36
C ILE A 409 -28.41 19.28 -41.14
N TYR A 410 -27.33 19.66 -41.85
CA TYR A 410 -25.98 19.11 -41.70
C TYR A 410 -25.41 19.36 -40.30
N LYS A 411 -25.59 20.54 -39.72
CA LYS A 411 -25.18 20.88 -38.37
C LYS A 411 -25.97 20.10 -37.30
N LEU A 412 -27.27 19.90 -37.51
CA LEU A 412 -28.11 19.06 -36.66
C LEU A 412 -27.71 17.57 -36.72
N TYR A 413 -27.31 17.11 -37.91
CA TYR A 413 -26.84 15.72 -38.09
C TYR A 413 -25.48 15.45 -37.43
N ASN A 414 -24.60 16.47 -37.39
CA ASN A 414 -23.22 16.31 -36.92
C ASN A 414 -22.97 16.87 -35.50
N SER A 415 -23.93 17.58 -34.89
CA SER A 415 -23.74 18.15 -33.55
C SER A 415 -23.85 17.16 -32.39
N ASP A 416 -24.24 15.92 -32.68
CA ASP A 416 -24.63 14.93 -31.67
C ASP A 416 -23.68 13.74 -31.51
N GLU A 417 -22.45 13.81 -31.99
CA GLU A 417 -21.51 12.71 -31.78
C GLU A 417 -21.06 12.55 -30.32
N ASP A 418 -21.20 13.61 -29.48
CA ASP A 418 -20.65 13.61 -28.11
C ASP A 418 -21.67 13.58 -26.96
N ASN A 419 -22.98 13.78 -27.20
CA ASN A 419 -23.95 13.78 -26.10
C ASN A 419 -25.11 12.80 -26.34
N GLY A 420 -25.17 11.75 -25.54
CA GLY A 420 -26.06 10.59 -25.67
C GLY A 420 -27.56 10.82 -25.49
N LEU A 421 -28.09 12.09 -25.48
CA LEU A 421 -29.49 12.41 -25.38
C LEU A 421 -29.87 13.47 -26.41
N VAL A 422 -30.63 13.06 -27.42
CA VAL A 422 -31.24 14.00 -28.38
C VAL A 422 -32.48 14.60 -27.76
N THR A 423 -32.40 15.86 -27.35
CA THR A 423 -33.56 16.61 -26.85
C THR A 423 -34.52 17.00 -27.98
N MET A 424 -35.82 16.94 -27.74
CA MET A 424 -36.82 17.49 -28.69
C MET A 424 -36.62 18.99 -28.85
N ILE A 425 -36.53 19.43 -30.09
CA ILE A 425 -36.31 20.82 -30.46
C ILE A 425 -37.70 21.51 -30.52
N ASP A 426 -37.86 22.62 -29.79
CA ASP A 426 -39.04 23.47 -29.87
C ASP A 426 -38.88 24.60 -30.92
N ASN A 427 -39.96 25.30 -31.17
CA ASN A 427 -39.97 26.37 -32.19
C ASN A 427 -39.05 27.54 -31.82
N GLU A 428 -38.89 27.86 -30.51
CA GLU A 428 -37.99 28.91 -30.04
C GLU A 428 -36.51 28.55 -30.33
N TYR A 429 -36.16 27.28 -30.22
CA TYR A 429 -34.81 26.80 -30.54
C TYR A 429 -34.54 26.87 -32.05
N ILE A 430 -35.56 26.52 -32.88
CA ILE A 430 -35.48 26.64 -34.34
C ILE A 430 -35.27 28.10 -34.74
N GLU A 431 -36.06 29.05 -34.19
CA GLU A 431 -35.86 30.48 -34.39
C GLU A 431 -34.47 30.97 -33.97
N SER A 432 -33.95 30.46 -32.85
CA SER A 432 -32.61 30.79 -32.37
C SER A 432 -31.52 30.32 -33.35
N LEU A 433 -31.68 29.13 -33.96
CA LEU A 433 -30.78 28.61 -34.97
C LEU A 433 -30.80 29.40 -36.27
N ILE A 434 -32.01 29.78 -36.72
CA ILE A 434 -32.21 30.61 -37.90
C ILE A 434 -31.58 32.00 -37.69
N THR A 435 -31.82 32.62 -36.53
CA THR A 435 -31.26 33.92 -36.16
C THR A 435 -29.73 33.85 -36.07
N ARG A 436 -29.17 32.76 -35.53
CA ARG A 436 -27.71 32.53 -35.49
C ARG A 436 -27.10 32.32 -36.87
N ALA A 437 -27.78 31.60 -37.76
CA ALA A 437 -27.32 31.41 -39.15
C ALA A 437 -27.31 32.74 -39.93
N HIS A 438 -28.29 33.61 -39.71
CA HIS A 438 -28.33 34.96 -40.30
C HIS A 438 -27.26 35.89 -39.70
N ASN A 439 -26.98 35.82 -38.42
CA ASN A 439 -26.00 36.68 -37.73
C ASN A 439 -24.55 36.24 -37.86
N SER A 440 -24.27 35.01 -38.33
CA SER A 440 -22.91 34.48 -38.47
C SER A 440 -22.07 35.17 -39.53
N LYS A 441 -22.65 36.01 -40.38
CA LYS A 441 -21.92 36.82 -41.37
C LYS A 441 -21.54 38.23 -40.90
N SER A 442 -21.93 38.66 -39.68
CA SER A 442 -21.71 40.05 -39.21
C SER A 442 -21.49 40.24 -37.72
N SER A 443 -21.00 39.23 -36.98
CA SER A 443 -20.70 39.41 -35.57
C SER A 443 -19.30 39.94 -35.34
N PRO A 444 -19.08 41.05 -34.63
CA PRO A 444 -17.76 41.55 -34.24
C PRO A 444 -17.09 40.69 -33.17
N PHE A 445 -17.82 39.76 -32.57
CA PHE A 445 -17.25 38.73 -31.69
C PHE A 445 -16.88 37.51 -32.52
N GLY A 446 -15.65 37.53 -33.02
CA GLY A 446 -15.12 36.46 -33.82
C GLY A 446 -15.34 35.10 -33.16
N LYS A 447 -15.77 34.14 -34.00
CA LYS A 447 -15.70 32.69 -33.81
C LYS A 447 -15.69 32.21 -32.36
N GLY A 448 -16.80 32.39 -31.65
CA GLY A 448 -16.95 31.94 -30.28
C GLY A 448 -18.36 31.43 -30.09
N GLY A 449 -18.73 30.36 -30.78
CA GLY A 449 -19.72 29.43 -30.22
C GLY A 449 -19.11 28.93 -28.92
N PHE A 450 -19.98 28.60 -27.93
CA PHE A 450 -19.56 27.96 -26.67
C PHE A 450 -18.86 26.61 -26.96
N ALA A 451 -17.64 26.68 -27.48
CA ALA A 451 -16.70 25.58 -27.35
C ALA A 451 -16.12 25.68 -25.95
N PRO A 452 -16.01 24.57 -25.19
CA PRO A 452 -15.23 24.57 -23.96
C PRO A 452 -13.90 25.24 -24.30
N ARG A 453 -13.50 26.26 -23.53
CA ARG A 453 -12.16 26.83 -23.66
C ARG A 453 -11.19 25.68 -23.61
N ASP A 454 -10.30 25.59 -24.59
CA ASP A 454 -9.11 24.74 -24.53
C ASP A 454 -8.25 25.25 -23.36
N VAL A 455 -8.57 24.80 -22.16
CA VAL A 455 -7.84 25.11 -20.92
C VAL A 455 -6.57 24.29 -20.97
N LYS A 456 -5.47 24.95 -21.27
CA LYS A 456 -4.15 24.29 -21.28
C LYS A 456 -3.83 23.82 -19.85
N GLU A 457 -3.25 22.63 -19.72
CA GLU A 457 -2.89 21.99 -18.44
C GLU A 457 -2.05 22.85 -17.48
N ASN A 458 -1.47 23.95 -17.94
CA ASN A 458 -0.67 24.91 -17.17
C ASN A 458 -1.42 26.16 -16.70
N ASP A 459 -2.71 26.28 -17.01
CA ASP A 459 -3.52 27.42 -16.59
C ASP A 459 -3.80 27.33 -15.08
N GLU A 460 -3.75 28.49 -14.37
CA GLU A 460 -4.05 28.53 -12.93
C GLU A 460 -5.48 28.11 -12.62
N ASP A 461 -6.43 28.37 -13.51
CA ASP A 461 -7.83 28.00 -13.35
C ASP A 461 -8.02 26.48 -13.47
N TYR A 462 -7.29 25.82 -14.38
CA TYR A 462 -7.23 24.36 -14.47
C TYR A 462 -6.66 23.73 -13.19
N LYS A 463 -5.61 24.29 -12.63
CA LYS A 463 -5.04 23.81 -11.36
C LYS A 463 -6.01 23.96 -10.19
N LYS A 464 -6.76 25.07 -10.14
CA LYS A 464 -7.80 25.32 -9.11
C LYS A 464 -8.97 24.34 -9.27
N LEU A 465 -9.43 24.10 -10.50
CA LEU A 465 -10.48 23.12 -10.80
C LEU A 465 -10.06 21.72 -10.38
N LYS A 466 -8.86 21.28 -10.78
CA LYS A 466 -8.31 19.98 -10.41
C LYS A 466 -8.17 19.80 -8.90
N GLY A 467 -7.78 20.83 -8.17
CA GLY A 467 -7.72 20.83 -6.71
C GLY A 467 -9.10 20.66 -6.06
N LYS A 468 -10.14 21.35 -6.57
CA LYS A 468 -11.52 21.24 -6.10
C LYS A 468 -12.14 19.88 -6.44
N THR A 469 -11.90 19.36 -7.63
CA THR A 469 -12.32 18.03 -8.05
C THR A 469 -11.76 16.96 -7.11
N ASN A 470 -10.46 17.00 -6.82
CA ASN A 470 -9.83 16.07 -5.88
C ASN A 470 -10.42 16.17 -4.47
N TYR A 471 -10.67 17.38 -3.97
CA TYR A 471 -11.31 17.57 -2.66
C TYR A 471 -12.71 16.94 -2.59
N ILE A 472 -13.52 17.07 -3.65
CA ILE A 472 -14.85 16.47 -3.71
C ILE A 472 -14.79 14.96 -3.85
N LYS A 473 -13.85 14.43 -4.66
CA LYS A 473 -13.58 12.98 -4.76
C LYS A 473 -13.22 12.39 -3.39
N ASP A 474 -12.33 13.03 -2.64
CA ASP A 474 -11.96 12.61 -1.28
C ASP A 474 -13.16 12.66 -0.33
N LYS A 475 -14.02 13.68 -0.46
CA LYS A 475 -15.22 13.81 0.34
C LYS A 475 -16.23 12.72 0.02
N TYR A 476 -16.38 12.37 -1.26
CA TYR A 476 -17.25 11.27 -1.73
C TYR A 476 -16.77 9.92 -1.17
N ILE A 477 -15.48 9.61 -1.31
CA ILE A 477 -14.89 8.38 -0.79
C ILE A 477 -15.10 8.27 0.73
N LYS A 478 -14.89 9.36 1.48
CA LYS A 478 -15.12 9.41 2.93
C LYS A 478 -16.58 9.20 3.32
N THR A 479 -17.51 9.62 2.46
CA THR A 479 -18.95 9.55 2.76
C THR A 479 -19.56 8.21 2.37
N PHE A 480 -19.14 7.63 1.26
CA PHE A 480 -19.73 6.44 0.66
C PHE A 480 -18.82 5.22 0.64
N GLY A 481 -17.53 5.36 0.95
CA GLY A 481 -16.58 4.25 1.11
C GLY A 481 -16.10 3.61 -0.18
N TYR A 482 -16.38 4.18 -1.36
CA TYR A 482 -15.94 3.66 -2.65
C TYR A 482 -15.47 4.78 -3.60
N LEU A 483 -14.68 4.41 -4.61
CA LEU A 483 -14.19 5.33 -5.63
C LEU A 483 -15.28 5.70 -6.62
N LEU A 484 -15.18 6.91 -7.17
CA LEU A 484 -16.02 7.34 -8.28
C LEU A 484 -15.69 6.56 -9.55
N SER A 485 -16.70 6.11 -10.27
CA SER A 485 -16.54 5.57 -11.62
C SER A 485 -16.11 6.66 -12.61
N ASP A 486 -15.63 6.30 -13.79
CA ASP A 486 -15.20 7.27 -14.82
C ASP A 486 -16.35 8.19 -15.24
N SER A 487 -17.57 7.66 -15.37
CA SER A 487 -18.76 8.45 -15.67
C SER A 487 -19.11 9.45 -14.56
N GLN A 488 -18.98 9.05 -13.30
CA GLN A 488 -19.18 9.93 -12.15
C GLN A 488 -18.08 10.99 -12.03
N ASN A 489 -16.85 10.66 -12.38
CA ASN A 489 -15.74 11.60 -12.44
C ASN A 489 -15.99 12.68 -13.51
N LYS A 490 -16.43 12.28 -14.71
CA LYS A 490 -16.75 13.20 -15.80
C LYS A 490 -17.91 14.12 -15.40
N LEU A 491 -18.99 13.57 -14.85
CA LEU A 491 -20.13 14.36 -14.36
C LEU A 491 -19.71 15.37 -13.29
N LEU A 492 -18.83 14.99 -12.38
CA LEU A 492 -18.29 15.88 -11.35
C LEU A 492 -17.49 17.03 -11.97
N GLU A 493 -16.65 16.73 -12.96
CA GLU A 493 -15.84 17.73 -13.65
C GLU A 493 -16.72 18.73 -14.42
N ASP A 494 -17.74 18.26 -15.13
CA ASP A 494 -18.67 19.08 -15.90
C ASP A 494 -19.50 19.99 -14.98
N GLU A 495 -20.04 19.48 -13.88
CA GLU A 495 -20.82 20.26 -12.91
C GLU A 495 -19.96 21.30 -12.17
N LEU A 496 -18.70 20.95 -11.84
CA LEU A 496 -17.77 21.90 -11.25
C LEU A 496 -17.35 22.99 -12.23
N TYR A 497 -17.17 22.65 -13.50
CA TYR A 497 -16.85 23.61 -14.54
C TYR A 497 -17.99 24.64 -14.71
N MET A 498 -19.24 24.16 -14.81
CA MET A 498 -20.43 25.03 -14.88
C MET A 498 -20.60 25.91 -13.63
N TYR A 499 -20.22 25.37 -12.46
CA TYR A 499 -20.28 26.12 -11.21
C TYR A 499 -19.19 27.20 -11.14
N MET A 500 -17.98 26.89 -11.60
CA MET A 500 -16.88 27.87 -11.68
C MET A 500 -17.18 29.02 -12.62
N ASP A 501 -17.85 28.74 -13.74
CA ASP A 501 -18.29 29.78 -14.68
C ASP A 501 -19.31 30.75 -14.02
N LYS A 502 -20.24 30.22 -13.22
CA LYS A 502 -21.19 31.03 -12.45
C LYS A 502 -20.52 31.85 -11.34
N LEU A 503 -19.49 31.27 -10.68
CA LEU A 503 -18.70 31.96 -9.65
C LEU A 503 -17.88 33.11 -10.22
N TRP A 504 -17.32 32.94 -11.41
CA TRP A 504 -16.51 33.98 -12.06
C TRP A 504 -17.36 35.23 -12.39
N PHE A 505 -18.61 35.01 -12.82
CA PHE A 505 -19.53 36.09 -13.09
C PHE A 505 -20.01 36.84 -11.81
N ASN A 506 -19.96 36.19 -10.65
CA ASN A 506 -20.56 36.71 -9.40
C ASN A 506 -19.51 37.07 -8.32
N GLU A 507 -18.20 37.06 -8.63
CA GLU A 507 -17.09 37.32 -7.67
C GLU A 507 -17.08 36.43 -6.41
N ILE A 508 -17.71 35.27 -6.44
CA ILE A 508 -17.76 34.34 -5.29
C ILE A 508 -16.68 33.29 -5.45
N TYR A 509 -15.68 33.27 -4.54
CA TYR A 509 -14.46 32.49 -4.68
C TYR A 509 -14.47 31.07 -4.06
N GLU A 510 -15.45 30.71 -3.24
CA GLU A 510 -15.52 29.39 -2.63
C GLU A 510 -16.91 28.76 -2.72
N PRO A 511 -17.00 27.46 -3.13
CA PRO A 511 -18.27 26.75 -3.10
C PRO A 511 -18.71 26.52 -1.65
N ASP A 512 -19.95 26.91 -1.35
CA ASP A 512 -20.59 26.68 -0.06
C ASP A 512 -20.57 25.16 0.27
N ARG A 513 -20.36 24.84 1.55
CA ARG A 513 -20.40 23.46 2.07
C ARG A 513 -21.71 22.74 1.71
N LYS A 514 -22.84 23.49 1.67
CA LYS A 514 -24.14 22.96 1.29
C LYS A 514 -24.19 22.58 -0.18
N PHE A 515 -23.57 23.37 -1.06
CA PHE A 515 -23.46 23.08 -2.49
C PHE A 515 -22.64 21.79 -2.70
N ILE A 516 -21.47 21.68 -2.06
CA ILE A 516 -20.61 20.48 -2.15
C ILE A 516 -21.36 19.24 -1.69
N MET A 517 -22.09 19.30 -0.58
CA MET A 517 -22.87 18.16 -0.08
C MET A 517 -24.03 17.79 -1.00
N ASN A 518 -24.67 18.75 -1.63
CA ASN A 518 -25.71 18.48 -2.62
C ASN A 518 -25.16 17.88 -3.90
N LEU A 519 -23.98 18.35 -4.36
CA LEU A 519 -23.29 17.79 -5.52
C LEU A 519 -22.86 16.35 -5.26
N VAL A 520 -22.30 16.06 -4.09
CA VAL A 520 -21.95 14.69 -3.68
C VAL A 520 -23.17 13.78 -3.66
N LYS A 521 -24.33 14.26 -3.16
CA LYS A 521 -25.58 13.50 -3.18
C LYS A 521 -26.11 13.28 -4.60
N LYS A 522 -26.07 14.31 -5.46
CA LYS A 522 -26.47 14.22 -6.85
C LYS A 522 -25.66 13.16 -7.60
N ILE A 523 -24.34 13.20 -7.49
CA ILE A 523 -23.44 12.21 -8.10
C ILE A 523 -23.73 10.78 -7.58
N ALA A 524 -24.00 10.62 -6.29
CA ALA A 524 -24.33 9.32 -5.70
C ALA A 524 -25.66 8.74 -6.23
N ILE A 525 -26.63 9.60 -6.57
CA ILE A 525 -27.94 9.19 -7.09
C ILE A 525 -27.84 8.92 -8.60
N GLU A 526 -27.28 9.86 -9.37
CA GLU A 526 -27.19 9.77 -10.84
C GLU A 526 -26.14 8.75 -11.31
N GLY A 527 -25.12 8.49 -10.51
CA GLY A 527 -24.11 7.46 -10.81
C GLY A 527 -24.52 6.03 -10.48
N ARG A 528 -25.77 5.79 -10.08
CA ARG A 528 -26.34 4.44 -9.88
C ARG A 528 -27.18 3.95 -11.06
N VAL A 529 -27.21 4.70 -12.15
CA VAL A 529 -27.94 4.35 -13.38
C VAL A 529 -26.99 3.73 -14.39
#